data_f9709cd0421a0a84a82f998f81063ac9
#
_entry.id   f9709cd0421a0a84a82f998f81063ac9
#
_cell.length_a   1.000
_cell.length_b   1.000
_cell.length_c   1.000
_cell.angle_alpha   90.00
_cell.angle_beta   90.00
_cell.angle_gamma   90.00
#
_symmetry.space_group_name_H-M   'P 1'
#
loop_
_entity.id
_entity.type
_entity.pdbx_description
1 polymer ?
#
loop_
_entity_poly.entity_id
_entity_poly.type
_entity_poly.pdbx_seq_one_letter_code
_entity_poly.pdbx_strand_id
1 'polypeptide(L)'
;MRFSAVVLPFIILAAAGFGLVTTTVPALSQLFGVPVICGPFEGCQRILEAPASRVAGVPIALLGTLLFLTVLVLLHRGGRSATVRRALITVGIAGSVASVALQVAAYRSLGLVCPWCVGAAVSLAVLAGLTWIQHRRTNQRPIPFLAWVITVVLAALFIGSEWMMMLAQQRA
;
A
#
# COMPACT_ATOMS: atom_id res chain seq x y z
N MET A 1 -10.83 -26.95 -10.04
CA MET A 1 -10.31 -25.61 -10.41
C MET A 1 -11.23 -24.41 -10.06
N ARG A 2 -12.35 -24.63 -9.32
CA ARG A 2 -13.27 -23.54 -8.87
C ARG A 2 -12.76 -22.73 -7.69
N PHE A 3 -11.89 -23.29 -6.86
CA PHE A 3 -11.34 -22.63 -5.65
C PHE A 3 -10.54 -21.36 -5.97
N SER A 4 -9.72 -21.41 -7.02
CA SER A 4 -8.88 -20.27 -7.46
C SER A 4 -9.69 -19.04 -7.94
N ALA A 5 -10.93 -19.23 -8.42
CA ALA A 5 -11.75 -18.12 -8.91
C ALA A 5 -12.39 -17.29 -7.79
N VAL A 6 -12.52 -17.86 -6.59
CA VAL A 6 -13.08 -17.16 -5.42
C VAL A 6 -11.95 -16.53 -4.59
N VAL A 7 -10.85 -17.26 -4.39
CA VAL A 7 -9.75 -16.83 -3.51
C VAL A 7 -8.95 -15.66 -4.08
N LEU A 8 -8.72 -15.65 -5.40
CA LEU A 8 -7.89 -14.64 -6.06
C LEU A 8 -8.38 -13.19 -5.83
N PRO A 9 -9.67 -12.84 -5.98
CA PRO A 9 -10.14 -11.49 -5.70
C PRO A 9 -9.96 -11.07 -4.23
N PHE A 10 -10.07 -11.99 -3.29
CA PHE A 10 -9.83 -11.69 -1.88
C PHE A 10 -8.36 -11.36 -1.60
N ILE A 11 -7.42 -12.10 -2.21
CA ILE A 11 -5.99 -11.83 -2.05
C ILE A 11 -5.63 -10.47 -2.67
N ILE A 12 -6.18 -10.12 -3.84
CA ILE A 12 -5.99 -8.81 -4.48
C ILE A 12 -6.46 -7.70 -3.54
N LEU A 13 -7.63 -7.88 -2.95
CA LEU A 13 -8.21 -6.89 -2.04
C LEU A 13 -7.41 -6.77 -0.75
N ALA A 14 -6.98 -7.89 -0.17
CA ALA A 14 -6.11 -7.90 1.02
C ALA A 14 -4.77 -7.21 0.75
N ALA A 15 -4.16 -7.45 -0.42
CA ALA A 15 -2.92 -6.77 -0.82
C ALA A 15 -3.13 -5.26 -0.98
N ALA A 16 -4.27 -4.82 -1.55
CA ALA A 16 -4.60 -3.40 -1.66
C ALA A 16 -4.83 -2.75 -0.28
N GLY A 17 -5.52 -3.43 0.62
CA GLY A 17 -5.76 -2.98 2.00
C GLY A 17 -4.46 -2.89 2.81
N PHE A 18 -3.61 -3.89 2.71
CA PHE A 18 -2.28 -3.89 3.35
C PHE A 18 -1.41 -2.74 2.81
N GLY A 19 -1.38 -2.53 1.49
CA GLY A 19 -0.67 -1.41 0.88
C GLY A 19 -1.21 -0.05 1.33
N LEU A 20 -2.53 0.08 1.51
CA LEU A 20 -3.13 1.30 2.09
C LEU A 20 -2.61 1.55 3.50
N VAL A 21 -2.58 0.54 4.36
CA VAL A 21 -2.05 0.66 5.73
C VAL A 21 -0.58 1.08 5.72
N THR A 22 0.25 0.39 4.95
CA THR A 22 1.71 0.62 4.90
C THR A 22 2.08 2.01 4.37
N THR A 23 1.18 2.70 3.65
CA THR A 23 1.40 4.07 3.18
C THR A 23 0.72 5.12 4.06
N THR A 24 -0.44 4.82 4.63
CA THR A 24 -1.21 5.79 5.44
C THR A 24 -0.55 6.05 6.79
N VAL A 25 -0.03 5.02 7.46
CA VAL A 25 0.64 5.18 8.76
C VAL A 25 1.84 6.15 8.67
N PRO A 26 2.81 5.97 7.75
CA PRO A 26 3.88 6.95 7.57
C PRO A 26 3.40 8.33 7.08
N ALA A 27 2.33 8.38 6.28
CA ALA A 27 1.77 9.67 5.82
C ALA A 27 1.22 10.48 6.98
N LEU A 28 0.46 9.85 7.89
CA LEU A 28 -0.04 10.49 9.09
C LEU A 28 1.09 10.94 10.01
N SER A 29 2.10 10.10 10.21
CA SER A 29 3.31 10.45 10.97
C SER A 29 3.95 11.75 10.43
N GLN A 30 4.15 11.85 9.12
CA GLN A 30 4.74 13.03 8.49
C GLN A 30 3.85 14.29 8.54
N LEU A 31 2.53 14.11 8.50
CA LEU A 31 1.58 15.23 8.52
C LEU A 31 1.42 15.81 9.93
N PHE A 32 1.43 14.98 10.95
CA PHE A 32 1.17 15.38 12.35
C PHE A 32 2.42 15.46 13.20
N GLY A 33 3.60 15.13 12.64
CA GLY A 33 4.86 15.18 13.38
C GLY A 33 4.99 14.12 14.48
N VAL A 34 4.24 13.03 14.39
CA VAL A 34 4.24 11.94 15.37
C VAL A 34 5.24 10.87 14.92
N PRO A 35 6.16 10.39 15.78
CA PRO A 35 7.12 9.37 15.39
C PRO A 35 6.42 8.06 15.02
N VAL A 36 6.82 7.48 13.88
CA VAL A 36 6.28 6.20 13.42
C VAL A 36 6.93 5.04 14.16
N ILE A 37 6.11 4.05 14.55
CA ILE A 37 6.61 2.82 15.16
C ILE A 37 7.21 1.94 14.07
N CYS A 38 8.51 1.68 14.15
CA CYS A 38 9.26 0.90 13.17
C CYS A 38 9.80 -0.42 13.73
N GLY A 39 9.36 -0.82 14.93
CA GLY A 39 9.87 -1.99 15.62
C GLY A 39 11.40 -1.90 15.83
N PRO A 40 12.15 -2.99 15.56
CA PRO A 40 13.59 -3.02 15.76
C PRO A 40 14.39 -2.19 14.72
N PHE A 41 13.70 -1.58 13.75
CA PHE A 41 14.33 -0.79 12.67
C PHE A 41 14.26 0.70 12.98
N GLU A 42 15.23 1.24 13.70
CA GLU A 42 15.28 2.67 14.10
C GLU A 42 15.39 3.65 12.90
N GLY A 43 15.61 3.12 11.70
CA GLY A 43 15.87 3.91 10.50
C GLY A 43 14.67 4.59 9.84
N CYS A 44 13.43 4.17 10.15
CA CYS A 44 12.24 4.68 9.46
C CYS A 44 12.07 6.18 9.63
N GLN A 45 12.19 6.70 10.84
CA GLN A 45 11.98 8.11 11.12
C GLN A 45 12.98 8.97 10.31
N ARG A 46 14.26 8.58 10.27
CA ARG A 46 15.28 9.26 9.48
C ARG A 46 14.99 9.25 7.98
N ILE A 47 14.46 8.12 7.46
CA ILE A 47 14.07 8.03 6.04
C ILE A 47 12.87 8.94 5.76
N LEU A 48 11.88 8.98 6.65
CA LEU A 48 10.68 9.81 6.49
C LEU A 48 10.99 11.32 6.59
N GLU A 49 11.99 11.70 7.38
CA GLU A 49 12.45 13.09 7.52
C GLU A 49 13.42 13.52 6.41
N ALA A 50 14.00 12.57 5.67
CA ALA A 50 14.93 12.87 4.60
C ALA A 50 14.26 13.71 3.50
N PRO A 51 14.96 14.68 2.88
CA PRO A 51 14.41 15.47 1.77
C PRO A 51 13.91 14.62 0.61
N ALA A 52 14.52 13.46 0.37
CA ALA A 52 14.13 12.50 -0.65
C ALA A 52 12.76 11.82 -0.38
N SER A 53 12.20 11.94 0.83
CA SER A 53 10.87 11.43 1.17
C SER A 53 9.73 12.35 0.72
N ARG A 54 10.05 13.49 0.10
CA ARG A 54 9.09 14.48 -0.38
C ARG A 54 9.30 14.79 -1.86
N VAL A 55 8.23 14.89 -2.61
CA VAL A 55 8.22 15.35 -4.01
C VAL A 55 7.44 16.65 -4.06
N ALA A 56 8.09 17.73 -4.48
CA ALA A 56 7.49 19.07 -4.49
C ALA A 56 6.85 19.48 -3.14
N GLY A 57 7.48 19.09 -2.02
CA GLY A 57 6.98 19.36 -0.67
C GLY A 57 5.92 18.39 -0.16
N VAL A 58 5.36 17.52 -1.03
CA VAL A 58 4.34 16.53 -0.65
C VAL A 58 5.03 15.23 -0.20
N PRO A 59 4.65 14.67 0.96
CA PRO A 59 5.16 13.36 1.40
C PRO A 59 4.85 12.24 0.40
N ILE A 60 5.86 11.46 0.02
CA ILE A 60 5.68 10.31 -0.90
C ILE A 60 4.69 9.30 -0.31
N ALA A 61 4.67 9.12 1.01
CA ALA A 61 3.72 8.26 1.69
C ALA A 61 2.26 8.68 1.46
N LEU A 62 1.99 10.00 1.42
CA LEU A 62 0.65 10.52 1.10
C LEU A 62 0.25 10.21 -0.35
N LEU A 63 1.17 10.35 -1.30
CA LEU A 63 0.94 9.97 -2.69
C LEU A 63 0.65 8.46 -2.81
N GLY A 64 1.37 7.63 -2.05
CA GLY A 64 1.11 6.20 -1.93
C GLY A 64 -0.29 5.90 -1.38
N THR A 65 -0.71 6.60 -0.34
CA THR A 65 -2.07 6.48 0.23
C THR A 65 -3.13 6.79 -0.80
N LEU A 66 -3.01 7.91 -1.53
CA LEU A 66 -3.95 8.29 -2.60
C LEU A 66 -3.96 7.26 -3.73
N LEU A 67 -2.80 6.70 -4.09
CA LEU A 67 -2.69 5.64 -5.08
C LEU A 67 -3.47 4.40 -4.65
N PHE A 68 -3.28 3.89 -3.42
CA PHE A 68 -3.98 2.71 -2.93
C PHE A 68 -5.49 2.95 -2.75
N LEU A 69 -5.92 4.15 -2.35
CA LEU A 69 -7.34 4.52 -2.35
C LEU A 69 -7.93 4.46 -3.76
N THR A 70 -7.21 5.01 -4.75
CA THR A 70 -7.62 4.95 -6.16
C THR A 70 -7.70 3.51 -6.64
N VAL A 71 -6.72 2.66 -6.32
CA VAL A 71 -6.73 1.22 -6.62
C VAL A 71 -7.97 0.54 -6.05
N LEU A 72 -8.31 0.79 -4.77
CA LEU A 72 -9.50 0.22 -4.14
C LEU A 72 -10.80 0.65 -4.82
N VAL A 73 -10.92 1.94 -5.19
CA VAL A 73 -12.09 2.46 -5.93
C VAL A 73 -12.18 1.81 -7.32
N LEU A 74 -11.06 1.68 -8.03
CA LEU A 74 -11.02 1.04 -9.34
C LEU A 74 -11.37 -0.45 -9.28
N LEU A 75 -10.90 -1.16 -8.26
CA LEU A 75 -11.25 -2.56 -8.03
C LEU A 75 -12.75 -2.71 -7.76
N HIS A 76 -13.35 -1.79 -7.01
CA HIS A 76 -14.78 -1.82 -6.70
C HIS A 76 -15.64 -1.53 -7.95
N ARG A 77 -15.35 -0.44 -8.68
CA ARG A 77 -16.17 0.05 -9.79
C ARG A 77 -15.87 -0.64 -11.13
N GLY A 78 -14.60 -0.94 -11.39
CA GLY A 78 -14.11 -1.28 -12.73
C GLY A 78 -13.42 -2.62 -12.87
N GLY A 79 -13.41 -3.49 -11.87
CA GLY A 79 -12.66 -4.75 -11.88
C GLY A 79 -12.98 -5.71 -13.04
N ARG A 80 -14.09 -5.50 -13.76
CA ARG A 80 -14.48 -6.26 -14.96
C ARG A 80 -13.90 -5.66 -16.26
N SER A 81 -13.55 -4.39 -16.28
CA SER A 81 -13.03 -3.71 -17.47
C SER A 81 -11.59 -4.12 -17.77
N ALA A 82 -11.32 -4.51 -19.02
CA ALA A 82 -9.97 -4.82 -19.47
C ALA A 82 -9.03 -3.62 -19.35
N THR A 83 -9.53 -2.42 -19.60
CA THR A 83 -8.79 -1.16 -19.49
C THR A 83 -8.37 -0.90 -18.04
N VAL A 84 -9.29 -1.06 -17.07
CA VAL A 84 -8.99 -0.89 -15.65
C VAL A 84 -7.94 -1.91 -15.19
N ARG A 85 -8.07 -3.18 -15.61
CA ARG A 85 -7.07 -4.20 -15.27
C ARG A 85 -5.69 -3.88 -15.83
N ARG A 86 -5.60 -3.39 -17.07
CA ARG A 86 -4.32 -2.95 -17.66
C ARG A 86 -3.73 -1.78 -16.87
N ALA A 87 -4.54 -0.78 -16.53
CA ALA A 87 -4.12 0.34 -15.70
C ALA A 87 -3.59 -0.11 -14.34
N LEU A 88 -4.29 -1.02 -13.66
CA LEU A 88 -3.85 -1.58 -12.37
C LEU A 88 -2.51 -2.34 -12.49
N ILE A 89 -2.31 -3.11 -13.55
CA ILE A 89 -1.04 -3.81 -13.82
C ILE A 89 0.08 -2.79 -14.04
N THR A 90 -0.13 -1.79 -14.91
CA THR A 90 0.87 -0.77 -15.21
C THR A 90 1.24 0.04 -13.96
N VAL A 91 0.25 0.50 -13.21
CA VAL A 91 0.44 1.25 -11.96
C VAL A 91 1.15 0.39 -10.91
N GLY A 92 0.76 -0.88 -10.77
CA GLY A 92 1.38 -1.80 -9.83
C GLY A 92 2.85 -2.06 -10.15
N ILE A 93 3.20 -2.29 -11.43
CA ILE A 93 4.60 -2.48 -11.86
C ILE A 93 5.40 -1.19 -11.67
N ALA A 94 4.91 -0.07 -12.19
CA ALA A 94 5.61 1.22 -12.10
C ALA A 94 5.81 1.66 -10.65
N GLY A 95 4.77 1.52 -9.82
CA GLY A 95 4.84 1.85 -8.40
C GLY A 95 5.78 0.93 -7.62
N SER A 96 5.79 -0.38 -7.93
CA SER A 96 6.73 -1.33 -7.31
C SER A 96 8.18 -0.99 -7.68
N VAL A 97 8.47 -0.72 -8.96
CA VAL A 97 9.80 -0.32 -9.42
C VAL A 97 10.24 0.99 -8.76
N ALA A 98 9.37 1.99 -8.71
CA ALA A 98 9.66 3.27 -8.06
C ALA A 98 9.94 3.08 -6.55
N SER A 99 9.14 2.26 -5.86
CA SER A 99 9.34 1.97 -4.43
C SER A 99 10.67 1.26 -4.18
N VAL A 100 11.05 0.29 -5.03
CA VAL A 100 12.35 -0.39 -4.93
C VAL A 100 13.48 0.58 -5.20
N ALA A 101 13.38 1.44 -6.22
CA ALA A 101 14.39 2.44 -6.54
C ALA A 101 14.63 3.42 -5.37
N LEU A 102 13.54 3.91 -4.76
CA LEU A 102 13.62 4.77 -3.57
C LEU A 102 14.26 4.04 -2.38
N GLN A 103 13.93 2.76 -2.18
CA GLN A 103 14.52 1.95 -1.12
C GLN A 103 16.02 1.73 -1.33
N VAL A 104 16.45 1.46 -2.57
CA VAL A 104 17.86 1.33 -2.93
C VAL A 104 18.60 2.65 -2.72
N ALA A 105 17.99 3.78 -3.10
CA ALA A 105 18.55 5.10 -2.87
C ALA A 105 18.71 5.40 -1.37
N ALA A 106 17.70 5.12 -0.55
CA ALA A 106 17.74 5.27 0.90
C ALA A 106 18.81 4.37 1.54
N TYR A 107 18.92 3.12 1.08
CA TYR A 107 19.96 2.21 1.57
C TYR A 107 21.38 2.69 1.22
N ARG A 108 21.59 3.20 0.00
CA ARG A 108 22.91 3.73 -0.41
C ARG A 108 23.30 5.01 0.31
N SER A 109 22.34 5.87 0.64
CA SER A 109 22.62 7.18 1.26
C SER A 109 22.66 7.12 2.80
N LEU A 110 21.81 6.27 3.41
CA LEU A 110 21.62 6.24 4.87
C LEU A 110 21.99 4.88 5.49
N GLY A 111 22.20 3.84 4.70
CA GLY A 111 22.40 2.47 5.19
C GLY A 111 21.14 1.84 5.84
N LEU A 112 19.96 2.42 5.62
CA LEU A 112 18.73 2.09 6.32
C LEU A 112 17.68 1.49 5.38
N VAL A 113 16.87 0.59 5.92
CA VAL A 113 15.73 -0.04 5.22
C VAL A 113 14.44 0.37 5.91
N CYS A 114 13.46 0.83 5.10
CA CYS A 114 12.14 1.20 5.59
C CYS A 114 11.16 0.01 5.39
N PRO A 115 10.72 -0.68 6.45
CA PRO A 115 9.80 -1.81 6.32
C PRO A 115 8.44 -1.41 5.74
N TRP A 116 7.96 -0.21 6.03
CA TRP A 116 6.73 0.35 5.45
C TRP A 116 6.84 0.50 3.92
N CYS A 117 7.98 0.99 3.43
CA CYS A 117 8.23 1.12 1.99
C CYS A 117 8.36 -0.24 1.31
N VAL A 118 8.99 -1.22 1.97
CA VAL A 118 9.06 -2.60 1.48
C VAL A 118 7.67 -3.22 1.42
N GLY A 119 6.86 -3.03 2.45
CA GLY A 119 5.47 -3.48 2.49
C GLY A 119 4.63 -2.93 1.34
N ALA A 120 4.76 -1.63 1.05
CA ALA A 120 4.09 -0.99 -0.08
C ALA A 120 4.57 -1.55 -1.43
N ALA A 121 5.88 -1.75 -1.62
CA ALA A 121 6.44 -2.33 -2.85
C ALA A 121 5.94 -3.75 -3.09
N VAL A 122 5.94 -4.60 -2.05
CA VAL A 122 5.43 -5.97 -2.12
C VAL A 122 3.94 -5.98 -2.45
N SER A 123 3.14 -5.11 -1.82
CA SER A 123 1.71 -4.99 -2.11
C SER A 123 1.44 -4.65 -3.57
N LEU A 124 2.19 -3.69 -4.14
CA LEU A 124 2.06 -3.31 -5.56
C LEU A 124 2.49 -4.44 -6.50
N ALA A 125 3.57 -5.15 -6.19
CA ALA A 125 4.03 -6.30 -6.97
C ALA A 125 3.00 -7.43 -6.97
N VAL A 126 2.43 -7.75 -5.81
CA VAL A 126 1.39 -8.77 -5.65
C VAL A 126 0.12 -8.35 -6.42
N LEU A 127 -0.31 -7.09 -6.29
CA LEU A 127 -1.44 -6.54 -7.04
C LEU A 127 -1.23 -6.67 -8.55
N ALA A 128 -0.07 -6.27 -9.07
CA ALA A 128 0.25 -6.37 -10.49
C ALA A 128 0.22 -7.83 -10.96
N GLY A 129 0.90 -8.74 -10.26
CA GLY A 129 1.00 -10.15 -10.60
C GLY A 129 -0.37 -10.85 -10.60
N LEU A 130 -1.15 -10.66 -9.53
CA LEU A 130 -2.48 -11.29 -9.41
C LEU A 130 -3.48 -10.71 -10.40
N THR A 131 -3.42 -9.39 -10.66
CA THR A 131 -4.27 -8.74 -11.67
C THR A 131 -3.89 -9.20 -13.09
N TRP A 132 -2.60 -9.44 -13.35
CA TRP A 132 -2.12 -10.04 -14.59
C TRP A 132 -2.67 -11.46 -14.78
N ILE A 133 -2.59 -12.32 -13.75
CA ILE A 133 -3.15 -13.67 -13.78
C ILE A 133 -4.66 -13.60 -14.04
N GLN A 134 -5.35 -12.68 -13.36
CA GLN A 134 -6.78 -12.43 -13.55
C GLN A 134 -7.09 -11.94 -14.97
N HIS A 135 -6.26 -11.10 -15.54
CA HIS A 135 -6.44 -10.60 -16.91
C HIS A 135 -6.38 -11.71 -17.97
N ARG A 136 -5.53 -12.72 -17.74
CA ARG A 136 -5.42 -13.89 -18.64
C ARG A 136 -6.57 -14.90 -18.50
N ARG A 137 -7.32 -14.86 -17.40
CA ARG A 137 -8.45 -15.76 -17.13
C ARG A 137 -9.75 -15.04 -17.46
N THR A 138 -10.36 -15.33 -18.61
CA THR A 138 -11.55 -14.64 -19.15
C THR A 138 -12.84 -14.80 -18.36
N ASN A 139 -12.90 -15.67 -17.34
CA ASN A 139 -14.15 -16.02 -16.64
C ASN A 139 -14.06 -15.83 -15.13
N GLN A 140 -13.87 -14.57 -14.67
CA GLN A 140 -13.72 -14.28 -13.23
C GLN A 140 -14.95 -13.59 -12.62
N ARG A 141 -15.28 -14.01 -11.39
CA ARG A 141 -16.37 -13.41 -10.62
C ARG A 141 -15.94 -12.02 -10.10
N PRO A 142 -16.89 -11.07 -9.98
CA PRO A 142 -16.61 -9.77 -9.36
C PRO A 142 -16.22 -9.94 -7.89
N ILE A 143 -15.45 -9.00 -7.39
CA ILE A 143 -15.18 -8.89 -5.96
C ILE A 143 -16.51 -8.62 -5.24
N PRO A 144 -16.91 -9.44 -4.26
CA PRO A 144 -18.14 -9.20 -3.53
C PRO A 144 -18.02 -7.89 -2.72
N PHE A 145 -19.07 -7.08 -2.72
CA PHE A 145 -19.13 -5.81 -1.99
C PHE A 145 -18.77 -5.97 -0.51
N LEU A 146 -19.25 -7.06 0.12
CA LEU A 146 -18.96 -7.36 1.52
C LEU A 146 -17.45 -7.52 1.78
N ALA A 147 -16.71 -8.20 0.90
CA ALA A 147 -15.26 -8.35 1.06
C ALA A 147 -14.53 -7.02 0.96
N TRP A 148 -15.00 -6.12 0.07
CA TRP A 148 -14.47 -4.77 -0.04
C TRP A 148 -14.71 -3.97 1.25
N VAL A 149 -15.94 -4.00 1.80
CA VAL A 149 -16.28 -3.33 3.07
C VAL A 149 -15.42 -3.86 4.20
N ILE A 150 -15.30 -5.19 4.34
CA ILE A 150 -14.48 -5.82 5.40
C ILE A 150 -13.02 -5.35 5.29
N THR A 151 -12.44 -5.32 4.09
CA THR A 151 -11.04 -4.89 3.91
C THR A 151 -10.84 -3.44 4.31
N VAL A 152 -11.75 -2.54 3.91
CA VAL A 152 -11.66 -1.12 4.26
C VAL A 152 -11.81 -0.93 5.78
N VAL A 153 -12.76 -1.64 6.40
CA VAL A 153 -12.98 -1.56 7.87
C VAL A 153 -11.75 -2.09 8.62
N LEU A 154 -11.20 -3.24 8.22
CA LEU A 154 -10.00 -3.79 8.86
C LEU A 154 -8.79 -2.86 8.69
N ALA A 155 -8.59 -2.28 7.52
CA ALA A 155 -7.53 -1.29 7.29
C ALA A 155 -7.70 -0.05 8.18
N ALA A 156 -8.93 0.48 8.28
CA ALA A 156 -9.24 1.63 9.12
C ALA A 156 -9.02 1.34 10.62
N LEU A 157 -9.44 0.17 11.09
CA LEU A 157 -9.23 -0.26 12.48
C LEU A 157 -7.72 -0.41 12.79
N PHE A 158 -6.95 -1.00 11.87
CA PHE A 158 -5.52 -1.15 12.05
C PHE A 158 -4.82 0.22 12.08
N ILE A 159 -5.12 1.11 11.13
CA ILE A 159 -4.58 2.48 11.09
C ILE A 159 -4.94 3.22 12.39
N GLY A 160 -6.18 3.07 12.85
CA GLY A 160 -6.64 3.69 14.10
C GLY A 160 -5.89 3.16 15.34
N SER A 161 -5.63 1.86 15.42
CA SER A 161 -4.88 1.27 16.53
C SER A 161 -3.41 1.73 16.56
N GLU A 162 -2.74 1.78 15.42
CA GLU A 162 -1.38 2.32 15.29
C GLU A 162 -1.33 3.80 15.69
N TRP A 163 -2.32 4.58 15.24
CA TRP A 163 -2.43 5.99 15.58
C TRP A 163 -2.59 6.21 17.10
N MET A 164 -3.43 5.43 17.75
CA MET A 164 -3.61 5.50 19.22
C MET A 164 -2.34 5.13 19.98
N MET A 165 -1.58 4.13 19.52
CA MET A 165 -0.29 3.76 20.10
C MET A 165 0.75 4.88 19.95
N MET A 166 0.83 5.52 18.76
CA MET A 166 1.73 6.65 18.53
C MET A 166 1.39 7.83 19.49
N LEU A 167 0.12 8.18 19.64
CA LEU A 167 -0.31 9.25 20.55
C LEU A 167 -0.02 8.92 22.03
N ALA A 168 -0.15 7.65 22.42
CA ALA A 168 0.18 7.22 23.78
C ALA A 168 1.67 7.40 24.09
N GLN A 169 2.56 7.12 23.13
CA GLN A 169 4.00 7.31 23.29
C GLN A 169 4.41 8.79 23.41
N GLN A 170 3.66 9.72 22.83
CA GLN A 170 3.95 11.15 22.98
C GLN A 170 3.58 11.72 24.37
N ARG A 171 2.72 11.01 25.11
CA ARG A 171 2.25 11.46 26.45
C ARG A 171 3.08 10.87 27.59
N ALA A 172 3.91 9.90 27.32
CA ALA A 172 4.81 9.26 28.29
C ALA A 172 6.19 9.94 28.32
#